data_e2ac780469a8c2449194a61e6278bb3e
#
_entry.id   e2ac780469a8c2449194a61e6278bb3e
#
_cell.length_a   1.000
_cell.length_b   1.000
_cell.length_c   1.000
_cell.angle_alpha   90.00
_cell.angle_beta   90.00
_cell.angle_gamma   90.00
#
_symmetry.space_group_name_H-M   'P 1'
#
loop_
_entity.id
_entity.type
_entity.pdbx_description
1 polymer ?
#
loop_
_entity_poly.entity_id
_entity_poly.type
_entity_poly.pdbx_seq_one_letter_code
_entity_poly.pdbx_strand_id
1 'polypeptide(L)'
;FNSPLGACPDCQGLGIQRQFNPDLIIDDTLAVSNGCVLPWRQSMSPGWYKKLLQQVCEHYGISTTVPFGLLDEDSKDILLHGSGSTIIHFHFESDNGSVYKMNRPWDGIISRLERTYSETSSDRTRNRLIACMTDLDCHACNGEKLNPAARFVTVGGIRLPEVSRSSVHEAYQLIKAFNPNADG
;
A
#
# COMPACT_ATOMS: atom_id res chain seq x y z
N PHE A 1 -17.68 -15.57 -15.39
CA PHE A 1 -16.42 -15.58 -14.64
C PHE A 1 -15.33 -14.76 -15.36
N ASN A 2 -15.13 -14.92 -16.66
CA ASN A 2 -14.13 -14.20 -17.44
C ASN A 2 -14.70 -12.91 -18.06
N SER A 3 -15.36 -12.10 -17.25
CA SER A 3 -16.02 -10.85 -17.63
C SER A 3 -15.84 -9.84 -16.50
N PRO A 4 -15.79 -8.53 -16.79
CA PRO A 4 -15.79 -7.49 -15.77
C PRO A 4 -16.94 -7.62 -14.76
N LEU A 5 -18.07 -8.22 -15.17
CA LEU A 5 -19.22 -8.47 -14.31
C LEU A 5 -18.97 -9.56 -13.27
N GLY A 6 -18.06 -10.50 -13.51
CA GLY A 6 -17.70 -11.58 -12.60
C GLY A 6 -16.40 -11.32 -11.82
N ALA A 7 -15.63 -10.35 -12.25
CA ALA A 7 -14.35 -10.00 -11.62
C ALA A 7 -14.54 -9.32 -10.26
N CYS A 8 -13.59 -9.50 -9.36
CA CYS A 8 -13.52 -8.71 -8.13
C CYS A 8 -13.36 -7.22 -8.48
N PRO A 9 -14.23 -6.34 -7.97
CA PRO A 9 -14.14 -4.92 -8.31
C PRO A 9 -12.88 -4.25 -7.78
N ASP A 10 -12.35 -4.69 -6.65
CA ASP A 10 -11.21 -4.07 -5.97
C ASP A 10 -9.88 -4.35 -6.71
N CYS A 11 -9.66 -5.59 -7.15
CA CYS A 11 -8.46 -5.97 -7.89
C CYS A 11 -8.70 -6.16 -9.39
N GLN A 12 -9.91 -5.89 -9.88
CA GLN A 12 -10.30 -6.04 -11.29
C GLN A 12 -9.99 -7.45 -11.87
N GLY A 13 -10.09 -8.47 -11.02
CA GLY A 13 -9.84 -9.86 -11.40
C GLY A 13 -8.36 -10.28 -11.36
N LEU A 14 -7.44 -9.43 -10.90
CA LEU A 14 -6.03 -9.77 -10.76
C LEU A 14 -5.77 -10.73 -9.59
N GLY A 15 -6.58 -10.65 -8.52
CA GLY A 15 -6.41 -11.43 -7.29
C GLY A 15 -5.37 -10.85 -6.34
N ILE A 16 -4.59 -9.89 -6.79
CA ILE A 16 -3.55 -9.21 -6.04
C ILE A 16 -3.79 -7.69 -6.04
N GLN A 17 -3.29 -7.04 -5.01
CA GLN A 17 -3.21 -5.58 -4.92
C GLN A 17 -1.77 -5.21 -4.61
N ARG A 18 -1.27 -4.23 -5.36
CA ARG A 18 0.06 -3.69 -5.14
C ARG A 18 0.00 -2.64 -4.06
N GLN A 19 0.74 -2.83 -2.98
CA GLN A 19 0.77 -1.95 -1.82
C GLN A 19 2.21 -1.55 -1.49
N PHE A 20 2.39 -0.35 -0.96
CA PHE A 20 3.69 0.07 -0.45
C PHE A 20 4.10 -0.80 0.74
N ASN A 21 5.34 -1.32 0.69
CA ASN A 21 5.90 -2.13 1.74
C ASN A 21 6.83 -1.26 2.61
N PRO A 22 6.55 -1.10 3.93
CA PRO A 22 7.41 -0.34 4.82
C PRO A 22 8.89 -0.73 4.75
N ASP A 23 9.21 -2.03 4.65
CA ASP A 23 10.59 -2.53 4.57
C ASP A 23 11.33 -2.09 3.29
N LEU A 24 10.59 -1.72 2.24
CA LEU A 24 11.14 -1.20 0.98
C LEU A 24 11.13 0.33 0.91
N ILE A 25 10.39 0.98 1.81
CA ILE A 25 10.28 2.44 1.89
C ILE A 25 11.30 3.01 2.86
N ILE A 26 11.53 2.31 3.98
CA ILE A 26 12.32 2.79 5.11
C ILE A 26 13.68 2.09 5.15
N ASP A 27 14.70 2.86 5.45
CA ASP A 27 16.00 2.36 5.88
C ASP A 27 16.06 2.47 7.41
N ASP A 28 15.85 1.36 8.09
CA ASP A 28 15.78 1.26 9.55
C ASP A 28 17.08 1.67 10.26
N THR A 29 18.20 1.66 9.54
CA THR A 29 19.49 2.06 10.08
C THR A 29 19.69 3.56 10.11
N LEU A 30 18.84 4.32 9.40
CA LEU A 30 18.91 5.76 9.28
C LEU A 30 17.86 6.46 10.15
N ALA A 31 18.26 7.59 10.71
CA ALA A 31 17.37 8.49 11.40
C ALA A 31 16.53 9.35 10.43
N VAL A 32 15.42 9.92 10.91
CA VAL A 32 14.59 10.87 10.13
C VAL A 32 15.44 12.04 9.61
N SER A 33 16.34 12.58 10.43
CA SER A 33 17.27 13.65 10.06
C SER A 33 18.23 13.26 8.95
N ASN A 34 18.50 11.97 8.79
CA ASN A 34 19.42 11.42 7.77
C ASN A 34 18.67 10.88 6.54
N GLY A 35 17.35 11.06 6.49
CA GLY A 35 16.53 10.68 5.34
C GLY A 35 16.27 9.17 5.28
N CYS A 36 15.70 8.60 6.32
CA CYS A 36 15.31 7.18 6.39
C CYS A 36 14.28 6.78 5.31
N VAL A 37 13.51 7.73 4.76
CA VAL A 37 12.50 7.46 3.71
C VAL A 37 13.15 7.44 2.34
N LEU A 38 13.45 6.25 1.82
CA LEU A 38 14.20 6.02 0.60
C LEU A 38 13.62 6.71 -0.65
N PRO A 39 12.29 6.62 -0.95
CA PRO A 39 11.72 7.26 -2.11
C PRO A 39 11.88 8.79 -2.13
N TRP A 40 11.92 9.43 -0.97
CA TRP A 40 12.03 10.88 -0.86
C TRP A 40 13.45 11.41 -1.03
N ARG A 41 14.47 10.58 -0.78
CA ARG A 41 15.89 10.97 -1.00
C ARG A 41 16.18 11.34 -2.46
N GLN A 42 15.45 10.73 -3.39
CA GLN A 42 15.59 10.93 -4.83
C GLN A 42 14.45 11.76 -5.43
N SER A 43 13.63 12.40 -4.59
CA SER A 43 12.56 13.29 -5.05
C SER A 43 13.11 14.63 -5.53
N MET A 44 12.27 15.41 -6.23
CA MET A 44 12.63 16.79 -6.65
C MET A 44 12.73 17.77 -5.48
N SER A 45 12.18 17.42 -4.31
CA SER A 45 12.14 18.29 -3.12
C SER A 45 12.46 17.52 -1.84
N PRO A 46 13.64 16.89 -1.72
CA PRO A 46 13.97 16.07 -0.56
C PRO A 46 14.02 16.90 0.74
N GLY A 47 14.46 18.14 0.67
CA GLY A 47 14.51 19.06 1.80
C GLY A 47 13.13 19.41 2.36
N TRP A 48 12.13 19.52 1.51
CA TRP A 48 10.76 19.77 1.92
C TRP A 48 10.17 18.60 2.73
N TYR A 49 10.35 17.37 2.25
CA TYR A 49 9.91 16.17 2.97
C TYR A 49 10.61 16.01 4.31
N LYS A 50 11.90 16.34 4.38
CA LYS A 50 12.67 16.33 5.62
C LYS A 50 12.11 17.34 6.63
N LYS A 51 11.88 18.60 6.23
CA LYS A 51 11.27 19.63 7.08
C LYS A 51 9.87 19.22 7.55
N LEU A 52 9.10 18.59 6.68
CA LEU A 52 7.76 18.09 7.01
C LEU A 52 7.80 17.03 8.11
N LEU A 53 8.63 15.99 7.95
CA LEU A 53 8.78 14.94 8.96
C LEU A 53 9.35 15.46 10.28
N GLN A 54 10.29 16.42 10.23
CA GLN A 54 10.82 17.02 11.43
C GLN A 54 9.73 17.68 12.28
N GLN A 55 8.78 18.36 11.67
CA GLN A 55 7.66 18.99 12.39
C GLN A 55 6.66 17.97 12.94
N VAL A 56 6.43 16.86 12.24
CA VAL A 56 5.66 15.73 12.79
C VAL A 56 6.35 15.16 14.02
N CYS A 57 7.63 14.89 13.93
CA CYS A 57 8.44 14.39 15.04
C CYS A 57 8.44 15.37 16.25
N GLU A 58 8.58 16.66 15.99
CA GLU A 58 8.55 17.70 17.02
C GLU A 58 7.19 17.73 17.73
N HIS A 59 6.09 17.64 17.00
CA HIS A 59 4.74 17.62 17.56
C HIS A 59 4.49 16.45 18.50
N TYR A 60 5.03 15.26 18.17
CA TYR A 60 4.83 14.04 18.96
C TYR A 60 5.99 13.70 19.90
N GLY A 61 7.03 14.54 19.96
CA GLY A 61 8.22 14.27 20.78
C GLY A 61 9.06 13.10 20.27
N ILE A 62 8.93 12.75 18.98
CA ILE A 62 9.69 11.66 18.35
C ILE A 62 11.12 12.14 18.07
N SER A 63 12.12 11.34 18.44
CA SER A 63 13.51 11.68 18.17
C SER A 63 13.81 11.62 16.65
N THR A 64 14.36 12.70 16.11
CA THR A 64 14.79 12.77 14.71
C THR A 64 16.20 12.22 14.48
N THR A 65 16.97 11.93 15.53
CA THR A 65 18.38 11.52 15.48
C THR A 65 18.58 10.04 15.78
N VAL A 66 17.60 9.37 16.34
CA VAL A 66 17.60 7.92 16.57
C VAL A 66 17.27 7.21 15.25
N PRO A 67 17.94 6.09 14.89
CA PRO A 67 17.57 5.26 13.76
C PRO A 67 16.11 4.85 13.79
N PHE A 68 15.44 4.82 12.63
CA PHE A 68 14.01 4.53 12.53
C PHE A 68 13.65 3.19 13.17
N GLY A 69 14.46 2.15 12.94
CA GLY A 69 14.25 0.82 13.51
C GLY A 69 14.24 0.77 15.04
N LEU A 70 14.87 1.75 15.71
CA LEU A 70 14.94 1.86 17.17
C LEU A 70 13.83 2.75 17.79
N LEU A 71 12.97 3.35 16.97
CA LEU A 71 11.79 4.07 17.46
C LEU A 71 10.78 3.06 18.03
N ASP A 72 9.96 3.53 18.97
CA ASP A 72 8.82 2.75 19.45
C ASP A 72 7.76 2.55 18.35
N GLU A 73 6.91 1.53 18.50
CA GLU A 73 5.93 1.16 17.48
C GLU A 73 4.88 2.24 17.24
N ASP A 74 4.47 2.97 18.27
CA ASP A 74 3.50 4.08 18.16
C ASP A 74 4.09 5.22 17.33
N SER A 75 5.36 5.54 17.54
CA SER A 75 6.09 6.53 16.73
C SER A 75 6.21 6.11 15.27
N LYS A 76 6.53 4.84 15.00
CA LYS A 76 6.59 4.28 13.66
C LYS A 76 5.23 4.34 12.97
N ASP A 77 4.18 3.95 13.69
CA ASP A 77 2.80 3.95 13.15
C ASP A 77 2.35 5.36 12.78
N ILE A 78 2.57 6.34 13.65
CA ILE A 78 2.29 7.76 13.36
C ILE A 78 3.05 8.22 12.11
N LEU A 79 4.32 7.91 11.98
CA LEU A 79 5.11 8.32 10.83
C LEU A 79 4.65 7.65 9.55
N LEU A 80 4.37 6.35 9.56
CA LEU A 80 3.98 5.57 8.39
C LEU A 80 2.52 5.80 7.98
N HIS A 81 1.59 5.74 8.94
CA HIS A 81 0.15 5.70 8.69
C HIS A 81 -0.59 7.00 9.00
N GLY A 82 0.04 7.90 9.77
CA GLY A 82 -0.50 9.22 10.03
C GLY A 82 -1.00 9.46 11.45
N SER A 83 -1.48 10.69 11.68
CA SER A 83 -1.90 11.18 13.00
C SER A 83 -3.41 11.03 13.27
N GLY A 84 -4.13 10.29 12.41
CA GLY A 84 -5.59 10.21 12.49
C GLY A 84 -6.24 11.59 12.33
N SER A 85 -7.04 12.00 13.32
CA SER A 85 -7.72 13.30 13.34
C SER A 85 -6.91 14.42 13.99
N THR A 86 -5.74 14.15 14.56
CA THR A 86 -4.94 15.13 15.27
C THR A 86 -4.35 16.16 14.31
N ILE A 87 -4.70 17.42 14.52
CA ILE A 87 -4.22 18.53 13.69
C ILE A 87 -2.81 18.95 14.12
N ILE A 88 -1.90 18.99 13.16
CA ILE A 88 -0.54 19.50 13.33
C ILE A 88 -0.44 20.88 12.67
N HIS A 89 0.22 21.79 13.34
CA HIS A 89 0.49 23.14 12.84
C HIS A 89 1.84 23.18 12.13
N PHE A 90 1.82 23.02 10.81
CA PHE A 90 3.03 23.06 9.99
C PHE A 90 3.42 24.51 9.67
N HIS A 91 4.71 24.78 9.74
CA HIS A 91 5.28 26.08 9.47
C HIS A 91 6.49 25.95 8.54
N PHE A 92 6.38 26.48 7.34
CA PHE A 92 7.44 26.42 6.35
C PHE A 92 7.91 27.84 6.02
N GLU A 93 9.21 28.03 6.09
CA GLU A 93 9.86 29.25 5.63
C GLU A 93 10.61 28.94 4.33
N SER A 94 10.34 29.74 3.32
CA SER A 94 10.99 29.66 2.02
C SER A 94 12.24 30.55 2.01
N ASP A 95 13.20 30.22 1.16
CA ASP A 95 14.47 30.95 1.03
C ASP A 95 14.30 32.45 0.71
N ASN A 96 13.14 32.84 0.16
CA ASN A 96 12.79 34.24 -0.09
C ASN A 96 12.07 34.93 1.09
N GLY A 97 12.02 34.29 2.27
CA GLY A 97 11.39 34.82 3.48
C GLY A 97 9.85 34.68 3.52
N SER A 98 9.25 34.03 2.52
CA SER A 98 7.80 33.77 2.56
C SER A 98 7.49 32.65 3.55
N VAL A 99 6.52 32.91 4.44
CA VAL A 99 6.07 31.96 5.45
C VAL A 99 4.76 31.32 4.99
N TYR A 100 4.77 29.99 4.91
CA TYR A 100 3.58 29.19 4.61
C TYR A 100 3.18 28.38 5.84
N LYS A 101 1.94 28.58 6.31
CA LYS A 101 1.37 27.87 7.45
C LYS A 101 0.24 26.95 6.99
N MET A 102 0.21 25.76 7.53
CA MET A 102 -0.80 24.76 7.18
C MET A 102 -1.22 24.00 8.45
N ASN A 103 -2.52 23.95 8.70
CA ASN A 103 -3.11 23.25 9.83
C ASN A 103 -3.90 22.07 9.31
N ARG A 104 -3.36 20.85 9.47
CA ARG A 104 -4.02 19.63 9.02
C ARG A 104 -3.46 18.41 9.75
N PRO A 105 -4.18 17.28 9.75
CA PRO A 105 -3.60 16.02 10.17
C PRO A 105 -2.40 15.64 9.31
N TRP A 106 -1.50 14.84 9.88
CA TRP A 106 -0.47 14.14 9.14
C TRP A 106 -1.09 12.90 8.51
N ASP A 107 -1.00 12.79 7.21
CA ASP A 107 -1.59 11.71 6.41
C ASP A 107 -0.71 10.46 6.32
N GLY A 108 0.50 10.48 6.87
CA GLY A 108 1.43 9.35 6.84
C GLY A 108 2.34 9.34 5.60
N ILE A 109 3.47 8.64 5.72
CA ILE A 109 4.42 8.44 4.62
C ILE A 109 3.76 7.65 3.50
N ILE A 110 3.08 6.54 3.84
CA ILE A 110 2.45 5.63 2.87
C ILE A 110 1.41 6.35 2.04
N SER A 111 0.43 7.03 2.66
CA SER A 111 -0.62 7.76 1.94
C SER A 111 -0.05 8.87 1.03
N ARG A 112 1.06 9.48 1.41
CA ARG A 112 1.75 10.45 0.55
C ARG A 112 2.42 9.82 -0.65
N LEU A 113 2.99 8.65 -0.50
CA LEU A 113 3.57 7.89 -1.60
C LEU A 113 2.48 7.39 -2.55
N GLU A 114 1.35 6.91 -2.03
CA GLU A 114 0.16 6.50 -2.81
C GLU A 114 -0.38 7.67 -3.64
N ARG A 115 -0.54 8.84 -3.03
CA ARG A 115 -0.95 10.03 -3.75
C ARG A 115 0.06 10.42 -4.83
N THR A 116 1.35 10.41 -4.52
CA THR A 116 2.40 10.70 -5.52
C THR A 116 2.35 9.69 -6.67
N TYR A 117 2.11 8.42 -6.38
CA TYR A 117 2.00 7.36 -7.39
C TYR A 117 0.79 7.55 -8.29
N SER A 118 -0.35 7.94 -7.73
CA SER A 118 -1.59 8.18 -8.50
C SER A 118 -1.53 9.44 -9.37
N GLU A 119 -0.87 10.50 -8.88
CA GLU A 119 -0.85 11.81 -9.52
C GLU A 119 0.33 11.99 -10.50
N THR A 120 1.38 11.18 -10.38
CA THR A 120 2.59 11.38 -11.19
C THR A 120 2.39 11.02 -12.65
N SER A 121 2.80 11.93 -13.55
CA SER A 121 2.92 11.68 -14.98
C SER A 121 4.32 11.20 -15.41
N SER A 122 5.29 11.18 -14.47
CA SER A 122 6.68 10.81 -14.74
C SER A 122 6.86 9.30 -14.60
N ASP A 123 7.20 8.61 -15.70
CA ASP A 123 7.51 7.18 -15.68
C ASP A 123 8.69 6.84 -14.77
N ARG A 124 9.69 7.71 -14.70
CA ARG A 124 10.83 7.53 -13.79
C ARG A 124 10.39 7.52 -12.33
N THR A 125 9.52 8.46 -11.95
CA THR A 125 8.97 8.51 -10.58
C THR A 125 8.07 7.31 -10.32
N ARG A 126 7.21 6.95 -11.25
CA ARG A 126 6.32 5.79 -11.16
C ARG A 126 7.12 4.49 -10.97
N ASN A 127 8.14 4.23 -11.79
CA ASN A 127 8.96 3.02 -11.69
C ASN A 127 9.73 2.94 -10.36
N ARG A 128 10.22 4.07 -9.86
CA ARG A 128 10.86 4.13 -8.54
C ARG A 128 9.89 3.77 -7.41
N LEU A 129 8.65 4.27 -7.47
CA LEU A 129 7.64 3.96 -6.47
C LEU A 129 7.18 2.51 -6.54
N ILE A 130 7.04 1.94 -7.75
CA ILE A 130 6.74 0.51 -7.94
C ILE A 130 7.79 -0.38 -7.27
N ALA A 131 9.06 -0.01 -7.31
CA ALA A 131 10.13 -0.76 -6.65
C ALA A 131 10.01 -0.81 -5.11
N CYS A 132 9.18 0.08 -4.53
CA CYS A 132 8.88 0.12 -3.09
C CYS A 132 7.54 -0.55 -2.74
N MET A 133 6.96 -1.30 -3.68
CA MET A 133 5.68 -1.99 -3.49
C MET A 133 5.85 -3.50 -3.52
N THR A 134 4.93 -4.19 -2.86
CA THR A 134 4.81 -5.64 -2.87
C THR A 134 3.40 -6.02 -3.33
N ASP A 135 3.28 -7.08 -4.11
CA ASP A 135 2.00 -7.64 -4.50
C ASP A 135 1.48 -8.52 -3.35
N LEU A 136 0.35 -8.15 -2.80
CA LEU A 136 -0.36 -8.89 -1.74
C LEU A 136 -1.66 -9.44 -2.29
N ASP A 137 -2.15 -10.53 -1.70
CA ASP A 137 -3.48 -11.03 -2.03
C ASP A 137 -4.53 -9.95 -1.79
N CYS A 138 -5.43 -9.78 -2.74
CA CYS A 138 -6.51 -8.81 -2.64
C CYS A 138 -7.38 -9.14 -1.41
N HIS A 139 -7.48 -8.21 -0.48
CA HIS A 139 -8.25 -8.39 0.77
C HIS A 139 -9.73 -8.66 0.53
N ALA A 140 -10.32 -8.11 -0.53
CA ALA A 140 -11.73 -8.28 -0.85
C ALA A 140 -12.06 -9.67 -1.40
N CYS A 141 -11.17 -10.28 -2.17
CA CYS A 141 -11.40 -11.59 -2.77
C CYS A 141 -10.42 -12.68 -2.28
N ASN A 142 -9.47 -12.36 -1.41
CA ASN A 142 -8.46 -13.30 -0.89
C ASN A 142 -7.76 -14.09 -2.01
N GLY A 143 -7.39 -13.41 -3.09
CA GLY A 143 -6.76 -14.01 -4.26
C GLY A 143 -7.72 -14.75 -5.21
N GLU A 144 -9.01 -14.87 -4.91
CA GLU A 144 -9.98 -15.63 -5.71
C GLU A 144 -10.37 -14.95 -7.02
N LYS A 145 -10.02 -13.68 -7.22
CA LYS A 145 -10.20 -12.91 -8.47
C LYS A 145 -11.64 -12.57 -8.83
N LEU A 146 -12.61 -13.14 -8.14
CA LEU A 146 -14.03 -13.04 -8.44
C LEU A 146 -14.77 -12.12 -7.45
N ASN A 147 -15.87 -11.54 -7.91
CA ASN A 147 -16.79 -10.79 -7.06
C ASN A 147 -17.52 -11.72 -6.07
N PRO A 148 -18.15 -11.19 -5.00
CA PRO A 148 -18.83 -12.02 -4.00
C PRO A 148 -19.86 -12.99 -4.59
N ALA A 149 -20.67 -12.56 -5.56
CA ALA A 149 -21.69 -13.41 -6.16
C ALA A 149 -21.08 -14.57 -6.98
N ALA A 150 -20.07 -14.28 -7.79
CA ALA A 150 -19.38 -15.28 -8.62
C ALA A 150 -18.56 -16.28 -7.78
N ARG A 151 -18.07 -15.88 -6.59
CA ARG A 151 -17.29 -16.75 -5.70
C ARG A 151 -18.08 -17.92 -5.14
N PHE A 152 -19.39 -17.73 -4.95
CA PHE A 152 -20.29 -18.74 -4.36
C PHE A 152 -20.94 -19.64 -5.40
N VAL A 153 -20.75 -19.39 -6.69
CA VAL A 153 -21.27 -20.26 -7.74
C VAL A 153 -20.51 -21.59 -7.72
N THR A 154 -21.28 -22.68 -7.59
CA THR A 154 -20.78 -24.06 -7.61
C THR A 154 -21.27 -24.78 -8.87
N VAL A 155 -20.45 -25.71 -9.34
CA VAL A 155 -20.81 -26.68 -10.38
C VAL A 155 -20.47 -28.06 -9.86
N GLY A 156 -21.45 -28.91 -9.62
CA GLY A 156 -21.27 -30.21 -8.96
C GLY A 156 -20.64 -30.10 -7.56
N GLY A 157 -21.01 -29.07 -6.80
CA GLY A 157 -20.50 -28.80 -5.46
C GLY A 157 -19.10 -28.17 -5.40
N ILE A 158 -18.45 -27.91 -6.55
CA ILE A 158 -17.09 -27.37 -6.64
C ILE A 158 -17.15 -25.89 -7.08
N ARG A 159 -16.42 -25.03 -6.40
CA ARG A 159 -16.29 -23.61 -6.80
C ARG A 159 -15.13 -23.42 -7.76
N LEU A 160 -15.28 -22.49 -8.70
CA LEU A 160 -14.21 -22.16 -9.66
C LEU A 160 -12.88 -21.73 -8.98
N PRO A 161 -12.87 -20.95 -7.88
CA PRO A 161 -11.63 -20.64 -7.18
C PRO A 161 -10.89 -21.84 -6.63
N GLU A 162 -11.59 -22.91 -6.23
CA GLU A 162 -10.99 -24.16 -5.73
C GLU A 162 -10.24 -24.86 -6.86
N VAL A 163 -10.84 -24.97 -8.04
CA VAL A 163 -10.17 -25.53 -9.23
C VAL A 163 -8.96 -24.68 -9.63
N SER A 164 -9.10 -23.35 -9.59
CA SER A 164 -8.03 -22.43 -10.00
C SER A 164 -6.81 -22.44 -9.07
N ARG A 165 -6.99 -22.84 -7.81
CA ARG A 165 -5.91 -22.96 -6.81
C ARG A 165 -5.27 -24.34 -6.78
N SER A 166 -5.94 -25.34 -7.36
CA SER A 166 -5.46 -26.71 -7.41
C SER A 166 -4.26 -26.86 -8.34
N SER A 167 -3.40 -27.83 -8.07
CA SER A 167 -2.41 -28.28 -9.05
C SER A 167 -3.10 -28.81 -10.30
N VAL A 168 -2.40 -28.87 -11.43
CA VAL A 168 -2.94 -29.42 -12.68
C VAL A 168 -3.46 -30.87 -12.48
N HIS A 169 -2.77 -31.66 -11.67
CA HIS A 169 -3.18 -33.03 -11.37
C HIS A 169 -4.49 -33.06 -10.57
N GLU A 170 -4.60 -32.28 -9.50
CA GLU A 170 -5.81 -32.18 -8.69
C GLU A 170 -6.97 -31.64 -9.47
N ALA A 171 -6.78 -30.56 -10.26
CA ALA A 171 -7.81 -29.99 -11.12
C ALA A 171 -8.31 -31.03 -12.13
N TYR A 172 -7.41 -31.84 -12.72
CA TYR A 172 -7.78 -32.95 -13.60
C TYR A 172 -8.65 -33.99 -12.90
N GLN A 173 -8.31 -34.39 -11.69
CA GLN A 173 -9.09 -35.35 -10.89
C GLN A 173 -10.49 -34.77 -10.54
N LEU A 174 -10.55 -33.52 -10.14
CA LEU A 174 -11.81 -32.83 -9.83
C LEU A 174 -12.73 -32.81 -11.06
N ILE A 175 -12.21 -32.41 -12.23
CA ILE A 175 -12.98 -32.35 -13.48
C ILE A 175 -13.38 -33.76 -13.96
N LYS A 176 -12.51 -34.75 -13.80
CA LYS A 176 -12.81 -36.14 -14.17
C LYS A 176 -13.90 -36.76 -13.30
N ALA A 177 -13.91 -36.42 -12.00
CA ALA A 177 -14.94 -36.88 -11.07
C ALA A 177 -16.27 -36.12 -11.24
N PHE A 178 -16.25 -34.99 -11.97
CA PHE A 178 -17.44 -34.17 -12.21
C PHE A 178 -18.48 -34.93 -13.05
N ASN A 179 -19.66 -35.14 -12.49
CA ASN A 179 -20.80 -35.70 -13.19
C ASN A 179 -21.87 -34.62 -13.40
N PRO A 180 -22.05 -34.12 -14.64
CA PRO A 180 -22.99 -33.02 -14.90
C PRO A 180 -24.46 -33.38 -14.67
N ASN A 181 -24.79 -34.67 -14.47
CA ASN A 181 -26.16 -35.16 -14.28
C ASN A 181 -26.46 -35.53 -12.80
N ALA A 182 -25.54 -35.22 -11.86
CA ALA A 182 -25.74 -35.56 -10.44
C ALA A 182 -26.68 -34.61 -9.69
N ASP A 183 -26.96 -33.43 -10.25
CA ASP A 183 -27.80 -32.36 -9.65
C ASP A 183 -29.11 -32.16 -10.45
N GLY A 184 -29.74 -33.24 -10.87
CA GLY A 184 -31.05 -33.24 -11.55
C GLY A 184 -32.20 -33.49 -10.58
#